data_30a8d5fdfe78d0b991100bef9bff5d52
#
_entry.id   30a8d5fdfe78d0b991100bef9bff5d52
#
_cell.length_a   1.000
_cell.length_b   1.000
_cell.length_c   1.000
_cell.angle_alpha   90.00
_cell.angle_beta   90.00
_cell.angle_gamma   90.00
#
_symmetry.space_group_name_H-M   'P 1'
#
loop_
_entity.id
_entity.type
_entity.pdbx_description
1 polymer ?
#
loop_
_entity_poly.entity_id
_entity_poly.type
_entity_poly.pdbx_seq_one_letter_code
_entity_poly.pdbx_strand_id
1 'polypeptide(L)'
;MWRSGSGLGSDLLGRTGALVELVGAFALFGHAAVIQRDRGAWTSDLGWHRFAGLSLLAGPAWLLVAVAIGAARILWLGATAEAWSVGLIAMPLVAGGIGQVLVGSWTHIVAAIGPGDQAAHAVQRRWLGRAATPRWLAWNGGAFLATVGALIGADTLTTAGGVLVGSALLTALLLLAVSVTISPWRARAAAV
;
A
#
# COMPACT_ATOMS: atom_id res chain seq x y z
N MET A 1 42.74 -22.75 4.06
CA MET A 1 41.78 -21.72 3.61
C MET A 1 40.76 -22.44 2.68
N TRP A 2 39.71 -23.02 3.29
CA TRP A 2 38.68 -23.77 2.55
C TRP A 2 37.62 -22.79 2.04
N ARG A 3 37.69 -22.44 0.77
CA ARG A 3 36.50 -21.87 0.10
C ARG A 3 35.57 -23.04 -0.20
N SER A 4 34.59 -23.21 0.67
CA SER A 4 33.55 -24.20 0.48
C SER A 4 32.81 -23.92 -0.83
N GLY A 5 32.72 -24.92 -1.71
CA GLY A 5 31.98 -24.86 -2.99
C GLY A 5 30.46 -24.67 -2.86
N SER A 6 29.97 -24.42 -1.63
CA SER A 6 28.56 -24.15 -1.33
C SER A 6 28.11 -22.72 -1.71
N GLY A 7 29.02 -21.79 -1.93
CA GLY A 7 28.68 -20.38 -2.23
C GLY A 7 28.10 -20.14 -3.63
N LEU A 8 28.56 -20.89 -4.64
CA LEU A 8 28.12 -20.67 -6.01
C LEU A 8 26.67 -21.16 -6.25
N GLY A 9 26.31 -22.28 -5.64
CA GLY A 9 24.93 -22.83 -5.76
C GLY A 9 23.90 -21.96 -5.07
N SER A 10 24.21 -21.41 -3.88
CA SER A 10 23.32 -20.52 -3.16
C SER A 10 23.17 -19.15 -3.84
N ASP A 11 24.23 -18.63 -4.45
CA ASP A 11 24.18 -17.36 -5.19
C ASP A 11 23.34 -17.48 -6.46
N LEU A 12 23.53 -18.55 -7.24
CA LEU A 12 22.72 -18.81 -8.43
C LEU A 12 21.22 -18.98 -8.07
N LEU A 13 20.93 -19.72 -7.01
CA LEU A 13 19.55 -19.92 -6.55
C LEU A 13 18.94 -18.60 -6.09
N GLY A 14 19.67 -17.77 -5.34
CA GLY A 14 19.20 -16.46 -4.90
C GLY A 14 18.91 -15.53 -6.06
N ARG A 15 19.80 -15.45 -7.07
CA ARG A 15 19.59 -14.60 -8.26
C ARG A 15 18.42 -15.10 -9.10
N THR A 16 18.27 -16.41 -9.28
CA THR A 16 17.13 -16.98 -10.01
C THR A 16 15.83 -16.70 -9.27
N GLY A 17 15.79 -16.87 -7.93
CA GLY A 17 14.64 -16.54 -7.09
C GLY A 17 14.24 -15.07 -7.24
N ALA A 18 15.20 -14.14 -7.17
CA ALA A 18 14.95 -12.71 -7.33
C ALA A 18 14.34 -12.36 -8.69
N LEU A 19 14.76 -13.01 -9.78
CA LEU A 19 14.15 -12.82 -11.09
C LEU A 19 12.73 -13.37 -11.17
N VAL A 20 12.47 -14.54 -10.59
CA VAL A 20 11.13 -15.14 -10.53
C VAL A 20 10.18 -14.26 -9.72
N GLU A 21 10.60 -13.76 -8.56
CA GLU A 21 9.82 -12.82 -7.75
C GLU A 21 9.51 -11.53 -8.50
N LEU A 22 10.48 -10.98 -9.24
CA LEU A 22 10.28 -9.78 -10.03
C LEU A 22 9.25 -10.00 -11.14
N VAL A 23 9.31 -11.13 -11.85
CA VAL A 23 8.29 -11.51 -12.85
C VAL A 23 6.92 -11.66 -12.21
N GLY A 24 6.83 -12.30 -11.04
CA GLY A 24 5.59 -12.45 -10.29
C GLY A 24 5.00 -11.10 -9.85
N ALA A 25 5.84 -10.17 -9.39
CA ALA A 25 5.42 -8.83 -8.99
C ALA A 25 4.91 -8.01 -10.20
N PHE A 26 5.55 -8.11 -11.36
CA PHE A 26 5.06 -7.49 -12.60
C PHE A 26 3.72 -8.08 -13.04
N ALA A 27 3.55 -9.40 -12.97
CA ALA A 27 2.29 -10.05 -13.31
C ALA A 27 1.16 -9.62 -12.38
N LEU A 28 1.43 -9.55 -11.07
CA LEU A 28 0.46 -9.06 -10.06
C LEU A 28 0.05 -7.61 -10.34
N PHE A 29 1.03 -6.72 -10.58
CA PHE A 29 0.75 -5.32 -10.90
C PHE A 29 -0.05 -5.20 -12.21
N GLY A 30 0.33 -5.93 -13.25
CA GLY A 30 -0.38 -5.97 -14.53
C GLY A 30 -1.83 -6.44 -14.37
N HIS A 31 -2.05 -7.49 -13.57
CA HIS A 31 -3.39 -7.97 -13.25
C HIS A 31 -4.23 -6.91 -12.50
N ALA A 32 -3.65 -6.27 -11.48
CA ALA A 32 -4.31 -5.19 -10.76
C ALA A 32 -4.66 -4.01 -11.67
N ALA A 33 -3.80 -3.63 -12.61
CA ALA A 33 -4.03 -2.58 -13.58
C ALA A 33 -5.18 -2.93 -14.55
N VAL A 34 -5.26 -4.18 -15.02
CA VAL A 34 -6.38 -4.66 -15.85
C VAL A 34 -7.70 -4.58 -15.07
N ILE A 35 -7.74 -5.12 -13.85
CA ILE A 35 -8.93 -5.02 -12.99
C ILE A 35 -9.35 -3.56 -12.78
N GLN A 36 -8.40 -2.67 -12.52
CA GLN A 36 -8.69 -1.27 -12.30
C GLN A 36 -9.25 -0.58 -13.54
N ARG A 37 -8.73 -0.91 -14.73
CA ARG A 37 -9.26 -0.41 -16.00
C ARG A 37 -10.69 -0.85 -16.24
N ASP A 38 -10.99 -2.11 -15.94
CA ASP A 38 -12.31 -2.70 -16.19
C ASP A 38 -13.38 -2.26 -15.17
N ARG A 39 -12.97 -1.68 -14.03
CA ARG A 39 -13.87 -1.11 -13.01
C ARG A 39 -14.53 0.22 -13.41
N GLY A 40 -14.17 0.76 -14.57
CA GLY A 40 -14.80 2.00 -15.08
C GLY A 40 -14.52 3.21 -14.18
N ALA A 41 -15.57 3.96 -13.80
CA ALA A 41 -15.46 5.27 -13.18
C ALA A 41 -15.12 5.31 -11.69
N TRP A 42 -14.62 4.23 -11.08
CA TRP A 42 -14.32 4.20 -9.64
C TRP A 42 -13.33 5.28 -9.19
N THR A 43 -12.31 5.55 -9.99
CA THR A 43 -11.32 6.58 -9.68
C THR A 43 -11.81 8.01 -9.96
N SER A 44 -12.83 8.16 -10.81
CA SER A 44 -13.48 9.44 -11.09
C SER A 44 -14.61 9.76 -10.09
N ASP A 45 -15.14 8.77 -9.39
CA ASP A 45 -16.03 9.00 -8.26
C ASP A 45 -15.29 9.77 -7.17
N LEU A 46 -15.69 11.03 -6.93
CA LEU A 46 -15.10 11.89 -5.91
C LEU A 46 -15.35 11.41 -4.48
N GLY A 47 -16.21 10.41 -4.33
CA GLY A 47 -16.56 9.81 -3.06
C GLY A 47 -15.56 8.75 -2.57
N TRP A 48 -16.08 7.77 -1.86
CA TRP A 48 -15.35 6.72 -1.18
C TRP A 48 -14.61 5.74 -2.11
N HIS A 49 -15.11 5.51 -3.33
CA HIS A 49 -14.47 4.63 -4.31
C HIS A 49 -13.10 5.12 -4.76
N ARG A 50 -12.91 6.44 -4.86
CA ARG A 50 -11.64 7.01 -5.32
C ARG A 50 -10.46 6.58 -4.43
N PHE A 51 -10.60 6.71 -3.11
CA PHE A 51 -9.52 6.32 -2.21
C PHE A 51 -9.26 4.81 -2.28
N ALA A 52 -10.32 4.00 -2.23
CA ALA A 52 -10.21 2.55 -2.33
C ALA A 52 -9.58 2.11 -3.66
N GLY A 53 -10.10 2.61 -4.79
CA GLY A 53 -9.62 2.27 -6.12
C GLY A 53 -8.15 2.65 -6.35
N LEU A 54 -7.78 3.88 -5.98
CA LEU A 54 -6.39 4.35 -6.08
C LEU A 54 -5.45 3.56 -5.17
N SER A 55 -5.87 3.21 -3.96
CA SER A 55 -5.06 2.43 -3.02
C SER A 55 -4.88 0.98 -3.48
N LEU A 56 -5.92 0.37 -4.06
CA LEU A 56 -5.85 -0.98 -4.63
C LEU A 56 -4.99 -1.07 -5.90
N LEU A 57 -4.72 0.03 -6.57
CA LEU A 57 -3.76 0.10 -7.67
C LEU A 57 -2.34 0.42 -7.17
N ALA A 58 -2.23 1.41 -6.25
CA ALA A 58 -0.94 1.84 -5.73
C ALA A 58 -0.26 0.76 -4.87
N GLY A 59 -1.03 -0.04 -4.12
CA GLY A 59 -0.48 -1.13 -3.31
C GLY A 59 0.35 -2.14 -4.11
N PRO A 60 -0.18 -2.78 -5.17
CA PRO A 60 0.60 -3.63 -6.05
C PRO A 60 1.78 -2.93 -6.74
N ALA A 61 1.66 -1.64 -7.07
CA ALA A 61 2.78 -0.87 -7.59
C ALA A 61 3.92 -0.74 -6.56
N TRP A 62 3.60 -0.49 -5.30
CA TRP A 62 4.58 -0.44 -4.22
C TRP A 62 5.18 -1.81 -3.89
N LEU A 63 4.40 -2.89 -3.98
CA LEU A 63 4.92 -4.26 -3.88
C LEU A 63 5.95 -4.52 -4.98
N LEU A 64 5.66 -4.10 -6.22
CA LEU A 64 6.61 -4.19 -7.33
C LEU A 64 7.88 -3.38 -7.05
N VAL A 65 7.77 -2.15 -6.51
CA VAL A 65 8.94 -1.33 -6.12
C VAL A 65 9.77 -2.04 -5.05
N ALA A 66 9.14 -2.60 -4.00
CA ALA A 66 9.84 -3.33 -2.95
C ALA A 66 10.61 -4.54 -3.49
N VAL A 67 9.94 -5.35 -4.32
CA VAL A 67 10.56 -6.52 -4.97
C VAL A 67 11.68 -6.10 -5.92
N ALA A 68 11.49 -5.01 -6.69
CA ALA A 68 12.53 -4.51 -7.59
C ALA A 68 13.79 -4.05 -6.84
N ILE A 69 13.64 -3.36 -5.70
CA ILE A 69 14.76 -2.96 -4.83
C ILE A 69 15.46 -4.22 -4.30
N GLY A 70 14.73 -5.18 -3.75
CA GLY A 70 15.29 -6.43 -3.23
C GLY A 70 16.01 -7.24 -4.32
N ALA A 71 15.36 -7.43 -5.47
CA ALA A 71 15.93 -8.15 -6.61
C ALA A 71 17.20 -7.48 -7.14
N ALA A 72 17.20 -6.15 -7.32
CA ALA A 72 18.37 -5.41 -7.77
C ALA A 72 19.56 -5.60 -6.81
N ARG A 73 19.33 -5.58 -5.49
CA ARG A 73 20.37 -5.82 -4.49
C ARG A 73 20.92 -7.25 -4.55
N ILE A 74 20.05 -8.26 -4.65
CA ILE A 74 20.49 -9.66 -4.76
C ILE A 74 21.26 -9.88 -6.07
N LEU A 75 20.81 -9.30 -7.16
CA LEU A 75 21.51 -9.42 -8.46
C LEU A 75 22.88 -8.74 -8.44
N TRP A 76 23.02 -7.62 -7.72
CA TRP A 76 24.27 -6.87 -7.62
C TRP A 76 25.24 -7.44 -6.58
N LEU A 77 24.75 -7.71 -5.36
CA LEU A 77 25.59 -8.12 -4.21
C LEU A 77 25.66 -9.65 -4.04
N GLY A 78 24.90 -10.41 -4.81
CA GLY A 78 24.67 -11.84 -4.58
C GLY A 78 23.73 -12.08 -3.40
N ALA A 79 23.52 -13.37 -3.07
CA ALA A 79 22.66 -13.79 -1.95
C ALA A 79 23.37 -13.61 -0.59
N THR A 80 23.78 -12.38 -0.28
CA THR A 80 24.48 -12.02 0.97
C THR A 80 23.52 -11.45 2.00
N ALA A 81 23.89 -11.44 3.29
CA ALA A 81 23.09 -10.81 4.34
C ALA A 81 22.87 -9.31 4.08
N GLU A 82 23.84 -8.63 3.46
CA GLU A 82 23.70 -7.22 3.08
C GLU A 82 22.65 -7.00 2.01
N ALA A 83 22.50 -7.91 1.04
CA ALA A 83 21.46 -7.85 0.01
C ALA A 83 20.05 -7.89 0.61
N TRP A 84 19.86 -8.59 1.71
CA TRP A 84 18.60 -8.74 2.44
C TRP A 84 18.31 -7.61 3.44
N SER A 85 18.73 -6.38 3.15
CA SER A 85 18.49 -5.24 4.03
C SER A 85 16.98 -4.89 4.09
N VAL A 86 16.32 -5.41 5.13
CA VAL A 86 14.87 -5.18 5.37
C VAL A 86 14.56 -3.70 5.49
N GLY A 87 15.47 -2.88 6.05
CA GLY A 87 15.25 -1.44 6.20
C GLY A 87 14.96 -0.70 4.88
N LEU A 88 15.51 -1.18 3.75
CA LEU A 88 15.29 -0.55 2.44
C LEU A 88 13.96 -0.91 1.80
N ILE A 89 13.45 -2.10 2.09
CA ILE A 89 12.20 -2.60 1.49
C ILE A 89 10.99 -2.46 2.42
N ALA A 90 11.20 -2.22 3.72
CA ALA A 90 10.12 -2.19 4.70
C ALA A 90 9.05 -1.12 4.37
N MET A 91 9.47 0.09 4.02
CA MET A 91 8.52 1.16 3.72
C MET A 91 7.72 0.87 2.44
N PRO A 92 8.33 0.57 1.27
CA PRO A 92 7.56 0.26 0.09
C PRO A 92 6.73 -1.02 0.23
N LEU A 93 7.24 -2.06 0.93
CA LEU A 93 6.53 -3.32 1.11
C LEU A 93 5.35 -3.18 2.07
N VAL A 94 5.61 -2.69 3.29
CA VAL A 94 4.63 -2.72 4.38
C VAL A 94 3.66 -1.55 4.27
N ALA A 95 4.17 -0.33 4.24
CA ALA A 95 3.31 0.84 4.21
C ALA A 95 2.76 1.10 2.80
N GLY A 96 3.62 1.11 1.78
CA GLY A 96 3.23 1.34 0.40
C GLY A 96 2.34 0.22 -0.15
N GLY A 97 2.78 -1.03 -0.01
CA GLY A 97 2.10 -2.21 -0.55
C GLY A 97 0.95 -2.69 0.33
N ILE A 98 1.29 -3.46 1.36
CA ILE A 98 0.31 -4.18 2.20
C ILE A 98 -0.66 -3.20 2.88
N GLY A 99 -0.15 -2.13 3.49
CA GLY A 99 -0.96 -1.16 4.21
C GLY A 99 -2.00 -0.48 3.32
N GLN A 100 -1.63 -0.08 2.10
CA GLN A 100 -2.58 0.54 1.17
C GLN A 100 -3.66 -0.44 0.70
N VAL A 101 -3.29 -1.69 0.38
CA VAL A 101 -4.27 -2.72 0.00
C VAL A 101 -5.25 -2.96 1.14
N LEU A 102 -4.76 -3.14 2.36
CA LEU A 102 -5.60 -3.37 3.54
C LEU A 102 -6.56 -2.20 3.78
N VAL A 103 -6.04 -0.98 3.91
CA VAL A 103 -6.87 0.20 4.23
C VAL A 103 -7.81 0.55 3.08
N GLY A 104 -7.37 0.40 1.84
CA GLY A 104 -8.22 0.56 0.66
C GLY A 104 -9.37 -0.43 0.63
N SER A 105 -9.09 -1.72 0.89
CA SER A 105 -10.09 -2.78 0.98
C SER A 105 -11.09 -2.52 2.12
N TRP A 106 -10.61 -2.20 3.31
CA TRP A 106 -11.47 -1.88 4.45
C TRP A 106 -12.37 -0.67 4.19
N THR A 107 -11.84 0.37 3.55
CA THR A 107 -12.63 1.54 3.14
C THR A 107 -13.79 1.13 2.22
N HIS A 108 -13.55 0.20 1.31
CA HIS A 108 -14.60 -0.32 0.42
C HIS A 108 -15.59 -1.22 1.16
N ILE A 109 -15.09 -2.21 1.91
CA ILE A 109 -15.92 -3.21 2.59
C ILE A 109 -16.85 -2.57 3.61
N VAL A 110 -16.34 -1.67 4.47
CA VAL A 110 -17.15 -1.02 5.50
C VAL A 110 -18.28 -0.20 4.89
N ALA A 111 -18.02 0.50 3.79
CA ALA A 111 -19.06 1.28 3.10
C ALA A 111 -20.08 0.43 2.33
N ALA A 112 -19.75 -0.84 2.02
CA ALA A 112 -20.61 -1.76 1.28
C ALA A 112 -21.46 -2.66 2.18
N ILE A 113 -20.83 -3.24 3.22
CA ILE A 113 -21.44 -4.26 4.08
C ILE A 113 -21.22 -4.01 5.58
N GLY A 114 -20.80 -2.80 5.96
CA GLY A 114 -20.59 -2.41 7.35
C GLY A 114 -21.90 -2.40 8.16
N PRO A 115 -21.83 -2.09 9.47
CA PRO A 115 -22.99 -2.11 10.34
C PRO A 115 -24.02 -1.03 9.96
N GLY A 116 -25.29 -1.40 10.01
CA GLY A 116 -26.42 -0.51 9.77
C GLY A 116 -27.22 -0.85 8.51
N ASP A 117 -28.19 0.00 8.21
CA ASP A 117 -29.05 -0.07 7.04
C ASP A 117 -28.47 0.73 5.85
N GLN A 118 -29.24 0.82 4.77
CA GLN A 118 -28.82 1.53 3.56
C GLN A 118 -28.56 3.03 3.82
N ALA A 119 -29.31 3.65 4.75
CA ALA A 119 -29.09 5.05 5.11
C ALA A 119 -27.77 5.23 5.89
N ALA A 120 -27.46 4.30 6.80
CA ALA A 120 -26.19 4.25 7.50
C ALA A 120 -25.01 4.09 6.52
N HIS A 121 -25.12 3.18 5.54
CA HIS A 121 -24.11 3.00 4.50
C HIS A 121 -23.92 4.27 3.65
N ALA A 122 -24.96 5.03 3.35
CA ALA A 122 -24.84 6.30 2.65
C ALA A 122 -24.06 7.35 3.48
N VAL A 123 -24.24 7.36 4.80
CA VAL A 123 -23.45 8.22 5.71
C VAL A 123 -21.99 7.75 5.78
N GLN A 124 -21.75 6.44 5.88
CA GLN A 124 -20.40 5.85 5.88
C GLN A 124 -19.63 6.24 4.63
N ARG A 125 -20.23 6.10 3.44
CA ARG A 125 -19.61 6.49 2.16
C ARG A 125 -19.18 7.95 2.14
N ARG A 126 -20.02 8.85 2.66
CA ARG A 126 -19.67 10.28 2.75
C ARG A 126 -18.48 10.55 3.68
N TRP A 127 -18.41 9.85 4.82
CA TRP A 127 -17.28 9.98 5.74
C TRP A 127 -15.99 9.41 5.12
N LEU A 128 -16.03 8.21 4.58
CA LEU A 128 -14.89 7.52 4.01
C LEU A 128 -14.35 8.19 2.74
N GLY A 129 -15.20 8.92 2.01
CA GLY A 129 -14.80 9.73 0.86
C GLY A 129 -14.09 11.04 1.21
N ARG A 130 -14.14 11.48 2.49
CA ARG A 130 -13.52 12.74 2.89
C ARG A 130 -12.00 12.72 2.67
N ALA A 131 -11.51 13.81 2.08
CA ALA A 131 -10.08 13.99 1.81
C ALA A 131 -9.43 12.79 1.08
N ALA A 132 -10.17 12.08 0.21
CA ALA A 132 -9.68 10.88 -0.48
C ALA A 132 -8.36 11.16 -1.24
N THR A 133 -8.33 12.17 -2.09
CA THR A 133 -7.15 12.53 -2.87
C THR A 133 -5.98 13.02 -2.00
N PRO A 134 -6.13 14.01 -1.09
CA PRO A 134 -5.02 14.43 -0.25
C PRO A 134 -4.49 13.32 0.67
N ARG A 135 -5.33 12.43 1.20
CA ARG A 135 -4.86 11.25 1.97
C ARG A 135 -4.02 10.33 1.10
N TRP A 136 -4.49 10.03 -0.10
CA TRP A 136 -3.77 9.17 -1.04
C TRP A 136 -2.45 9.79 -1.47
N LEU A 137 -2.41 11.11 -1.76
CA LEU A 137 -1.18 11.83 -2.10
C LEU A 137 -0.19 11.87 -0.93
N ALA A 138 -0.67 12.15 0.29
CA ALA A 138 0.17 12.14 1.48
C ALA A 138 0.77 10.74 1.73
N TRP A 139 -0.03 9.69 1.57
CA TRP A 139 0.45 8.31 1.74
C TRP A 139 1.52 7.96 0.71
N ASN A 140 1.24 8.16 -0.58
CA ASN A 140 2.17 7.78 -1.64
C ASN A 140 3.39 8.68 -1.71
N GLY A 141 3.23 9.99 -1.52
CA GLY A 141 4.33 10.94 -1.41
C GLY A 141 5.21 10.64 -0.21
N GLY A 142 4.60 10.30 0.93
CA GLY A 142 5.32 9.88 2.13
C GLY A 142 6.10 8.57 1.93
N ALA A 143 5.47 7.56 1.35
CA ALA A 143 6.14 6.29 1.03
C ALA A 143 7.31 6.49 0.05
N PHE A 144 7.13 7.37 -0.95
CA PHE A 144 8.18 7.73 -1.89
C PHE A 144 9.36 8.42 -1.19
N LEU A 145 9.10 9.47 -0.41
CA LEU A 145 10.15 10.19 0.33
C LEU A 145 10.91 9.28 1.28
N ALA A 146 10.19 8.43 2.05
CA ALA A 146 10.84 7.52 2.97
C ALA A 146 11.67 6.45 2.26
N THR A 147 11.19 5.92 1.13
CA THR A 147 11.94 4.94 0.33
C THR A 147 13.20 5.57 -0.26
N VAL A 148 13.08 6.74 -0.89
CA VAL A 148 14.24 7.46 -1.44
C VAL A 148 15.21 7.84 -0.33
N GLY A 149 14.71 8.38 0.80
CA GLY A 149 15.55 8.73 1.96
C GLY A 149 16.36 7.54 2.47
N ALA A 150 15.73 6.37 2.58
CA ALA A 150 16.40 5.14 2.99
C ALA A 150 17.48 4.69 1.96
N LEU A 151 17.20 4.82 0.67
CA LEU A 151 18.12 4.42 -0.39
C LEU A 151 19.39 5.31 -0.45
N ILE A 152 19.25 6.61 -0.15
CA ILE A 152 20.37 7.56 -0.20
C ILE A 152 20.95 7.90 1.18
N GLY A 153 20.45 7.26 2.25
CA GLY A 153 20.91 7.52 3.63
C GLY A 153 20.50 8.88 4.17
N ALA A 154 19.38 9.46 3.71
CA ALA A 154 18.88 10.77 4.15
C ALA A 154 17.78 10.62 5.21
N ASP A 155 18.17 10.60 6.49
CA ASP A 155 17.25 10.37 7.62
C ASP A 155 16.11 11.39 7.70
N THR A 156 16.36 12.64 7.34
CA THR A 156 15.32 13.68 7.30
C THR A 156 14.20 13.36 6.31
N LEU A 157 14.54 12.87 5.11
CA LEU A 157 13.55 12.43 4.12
C LEU A 157 12.80 11.19 4.58
N THR A 158 13.52 10.24 5.17
CA THR A 158 12.93 9.02 5.72
C THR A 158 11.91 9.36 6.82
N THR A 159 12.30 10.23 7.75
CA THR A 159 11.42 10.68 8.84
C THR A 159 10.22 11.47 8.33
N ALA A 160 10.45 12.46 7.46
CA ALA A 160 9.35 13.25 6.87
C ALA A 160 8.36 12.38 6.11
N GLY A 161 8.86 11.43 5.32
CA GLY A 161 8.03 10.45 4.63
C GLY A 161 7.23 9.57 5.59
N GLY A 162 7.85 9.08 6.65
CA GLY A 162 7.19 8.32 7.70
C GLY A 162 6.06 9.10 8.40
N VAL A 163 6.28 10.37 8.70
CA VAL A 163 5.25 11.25 9.28
C VAL A 163 4.07 11.44 8.33
N LEU A 164 4.31 11.63 7.03
CA LEU A 164 3.24 11.75 6.05
C LEU A 164 2.41 10.46 5.92
N VAL A 165 3.07 9.30 5.84
CA VAL A 165 2.37 7.99 5.83
C VAL A 165 1.59 7.80 7.11
N GLY A 166 2.19 8.04 8.28
CA GLY A 166 1.55 7.89 9.58
C GLY A 166 0.31 8.78 9.74
N SER A 167 0.40 10.04 9.29
CA SER A 167 -0.74 10.96 9.34
C SER A 167 -1.87 10.56 8.40
N ALA A 168 -1.54 10.10 7.19
CA ALA A 168 -2.53 9.58 6.24
C ALA A 168 -3.21 8.31 6.75
N LEU A 169 -2.46 7.37 7.34
CA LEU A 169 -2.96 6.16 7.97
C LEU A 169 -3.88 6.49 9.16
N LEU A 170 -3.41 7.34 10.07
CA LEU A 170 -4.21 7.77 11.23
C LEU A 170 -5.53 8.40 10.79
N THR A 171 -5.49 9.29 9.79
CA THR A 171 -6.70 9.91 9.23
C THR A 171 -7.64 8.85 8.64
N ALA A 172 -7.12 7.86 7.90
CA ALA A 172 -7.93 6.78 7.35
C ALA A 172 -8.60 5.93 8.44
N LEU A 173 -7.85 5.56 9.49
CA LEU A 173 -8.36 4.80 10.63
C LEU A 173 -9.40 5.58 11.43
N LEU A 174 -9.19 6.87 11.66
CA LEU A 174 -10.17 7.74 12.32
C LEU A 174 -11.47 7.83 11.51
N LEU A 175 -11.39 8.00 10.20
CA LEU A 175 -12.57 8.03 9.34
C LEU A 175 -13.30 6.68 9.32
N LEU A 176 -12.58 5.57 9.34
CA LEU A 176 -13.17 4.23 9.48
C LEU A 176 -13.90 4.11 10.83
N ALA A 177 -13.24 4.46 11.94
CA ALA A 177 -13.83 4.41 13.27
C ALA A 177 -15.09 5.29 13.36
N VAL A 178 -15.00 6.54 12.90
CA VAL A 178 -16.14 7.48 12.86
C VAL A 178 -17.28 6.94 12.00
N SER A 179 -16.97 6.36 10.84
CA SER A 179 -17.99 5.82 9.94
C SER A 179 -18.78 4.67 10.58
N VAL A 180 -18.10 3.80 11.32
CA VAL A 180 -18.74 2.65 12.01
C VAL A 180 -19.54 3.09 13.24
N THR A 181 -19.02 4.03 14.03
CA THR A 181 -19.62 4.40 15.33
C THR A 181 -20.77 5.42 15.20
N ILE A 182 -20.62 6.42 14.34
CA ILE A 182 -21.56 7.56 14.26
C ILE A 182 -22.69 7.31 13.25
N SER A 183 -22.42 6.57 12.18
CA SER A 183 -23.40 6.39 11.09
C SER A 183 -24.72 5.77 11.49
N PRO A 184 -24.76 4.70 12.30
CA PRO A 184 -26.03 4.09 12.72
C PRO A 184 -26.92 5.04 13.52
N TRP A 185 -26.31 5.92 14.33
CA TRP A 185 -27.07 6.90 15.14
C TRP A 185 -27.66 8.02 14.28
N ARG A 186 -26.89 8.53 13.31
CA ARG A 186 -27.37 9.60 12.42
C ARG A 186 -28.44 9.12 11.45
N ALA A 187 -28.36 7.87 10.99
CA ALA A 187 -29.39 7.30 10.14
C ALA A 187 -30.75 7.20 10.88
N ARG A 188 -30.75 6.78 12.15
CA ARG A 188 -31.96 6.73 12.99
C ARG A 188 -32.53 8.12 13.27
N ALA A 189 -31.69 9.11 13.57
CA ALA A 189 -32.12 10.48 13.82
C ALA A 189 -32.72 11.19 12.60
N ALA A 190 -32.39 10.77 11.39
CA ALA A 190 -32.94 11.31 10.15
C ALA A 190 -34.26 10.63 9.72
N ALA A 191 -34.63 9.52 10.36
CA ALA A 191 -35.85 8.77 10.08
C ALA A 191 -37.03 9.13 11.02
N VAL A 192 -36.78 10.01 12.01
CA VAL A 192 -37.78 10.61 12.92
C VAL A 192 -38.07 12.05 12.49
#